data_3b541ead5d5a89b3e9cd651a29730c77
#
_entry.id   3b541ead5d5a89b3e9cd651a29730c77
#
_cell.length_a   1.000
_cell.length_b   1.000
_cell.length_c   1.000
_cell.angle_alpha   90.00
_cell.angle_beta   90.00
_cell.angle_gamma   90.00
#
_symmetry.space_group_name_H-M   'P 1'
#
loop_
_entity.id
_entity.type
_entity.pdbx_description
1 polymer ?
#
loop_
_entity_poly.entity_id
_entity_poly.type
_entity_poly.pdbx_seq_one_letter_code
_entity_poly.pdbx_strand_id
1 'polypeptide(L)'
;MNSLTAKVNTFDINLSSDFKMSSNHLKLLELDKLFSGIKLSENFKNNFINNLDNENKHNIDFKNYVGLSYQNSKYKISLSFTDRIYTSYNLKKDFFEFVFFGNSRSISDTLNLNNSYFSALKYQQIKFGFSHSFKNYQVGYKIGYLIGNNLINSNIENATLYTSQNITNILMDYNVSSTYSNEFSSSFFRRNGNGISVDLNFLKKTKSKAYKIQILDFGFVKWLDNNNNYSDSNFVYSGIEITDDINISDTNFLSSTNLDKFNSESNTYSFLPTQISFVIDSESKIQFIRSNKIGFNFLWYPTKFYEKISDIKFKDGMYKNGFAPQIYTESIIDLNYFLFSPILSYGGFSDNLNIGTKLTFGKSNSFCIGSYNLESLLQQSESNNVSIYLQLKLSL
;
A
#
# COMPACT_ATOMS: atom_id res chain seq x y z
N MET A 1 32.82 -20.30 25.66
CA MET A 1 33.93 -19.36 25.34
C MET A 1 34.07 -19.33 23.83
N ASN A 2 33.29 -18.53 23.14
CA ASN A 2 33.48 -18.34 21.71
C ASN A 2 34.09 -16.97 21.50
N SER A 3 35.30 -17.03 20.99
CA SER A 3 36.12 -15.93 20.56
C SER A 3 35.30 -14.81 19.96
N LEU A 4 35.48 -13.62 20.46
CA LEU A 4 35.30 -12.39 19.72
C LEU A 4 36.14 -12.52 18.45
N THR A 5 35.53 -13.08 17.39
CA THR A 5 36.14 -13.07 16.07
C THR A 5 36.50 -11.62 15.77
N ALA A 6 37.72 -11.41 15.39
CA ALA A 6 38.25 -10.15 14.95
C ALA A 6 37.23 -9.49 14.03
N LYS A 7 36.83 -8.27 14.40
CA LYS A 7 35.82 -7.52 13.66
C LYS A 7 36.45 -7.06 12.36
N VAL A 8 36.27 -7.90 11.35
CA VAL A 8 36.63 -7.53 9.97
C VAL A 8 35.71 -6.40 9.53
N ASN A 9 36.31 -5.36 9.01
CA ASN A 9 35.54 -4.33 8.30
C ASN A 9 34.84 -5.02 7.14
N THR A 10 33.54 -4.83 7.01
CA THR A 10 32.76 -5.43 5.92
C THR A 10 32.14 -4.35 5.06
N PHE A 11 32.17 -4.58 3.76
CA PHE A 11 31.45 -3.80 2.80
C PHE A 11 30.35 -4.68 2.21
N ASP A 12 29.09 -4.29 2.41
CA ASP A 12 27.95 -5.07 1.94
C ASP A 12 27.24 -4.33 0.80
N ILE A 13 26.87 -5.09 -0.24
CA ILE A 13 25.95 -4.70 -1.31
C ILE A 13 24.66 -5.50 -1.12
N ASN A 14 23.52 -4.83 -1.09
CA ASN A 14 22.23 -5.45 -0.92
C ASN A 14 21.28 -5.00 -2.04
N LEU A 15 20.75 -5.95 -2.80
CA LEU A 15 19.74 -5.73 -3.83
C LEU A 15 18.50 -6.49 -3.41
N SER A 16 17.34 -5.87 -3.47
CA SER A 16 16.07 -6.58 -3.24
C SER A 16 14.93 -6.03 -4.06
N SER A 17 14.01 -6.93 -4.39
CA SER A 17 12.72 -6.62 -4.99
C SER A 17 11.64 -7.29 -4.16
N ASP A 18 10.65 -6.53 -3.74
CA ASP A 18 9.52 -6.98 -2.93
C ASP A 18 8.22 -6.53 -3.60
N PHE A 19 7.41 -7.48 -4.00
CA PHE A 19 6.08 -7.25 -4.56
C PHE A 19 5.05 -7.86 -3.63
N LYS A 20 4.06 -7.08 -3.25
CA LYS A 20 2.92 -7.49 -2.43
C LYS A 20 1.65 -6.93 -3.02
N MET A 21 0.66 -7.78 -3.15
CA MET A 21 -0.71 -7.42 -3.47
C MET A 21 -1.62 -8.12 -2.48
N SER A 22 -2.49 -7.39 -1.83
CA SER A 22 -3.37 -7.90 -0.78
C SER A 22 -4.73 -7.27 -0.87
N SER A 23 -5.77 -8.08 -0.65
CA SER A 23 -7.15 -7.64 -0.53
C SER A 23 -7.86 -8.42 0.56
N ASN A 24 -8.90 -7.84 1.16
CA ASN A 24 -9.75 -8.57 2.09
C ASN A 24 -10.72 -9.52 1.37
N HIS A 25 -11.19 -9.20 0.15
CA HIS A 25 -12.20 -9.99 -0.56
C HIS A 25 -11.91 -10.25 -2.04
N LEU A 26 -11.22 -9.34 -2.75
CA LEU A 26 -10.99 -9.51 -4.19
C LEU A 26 -9.99 -10.63 -4.46
N LYS A 27 -10.45 -11.67 -5.15
CA LYS A 27 -9.60 -12.79 -5.57
C LYS A 27 -8.76 -12.41 -6.79
N LEU A 28 -7.57 -12.99 -6.90
CA LEU A 28 -6.65 -12.72 -8.01
C LEU A 28 -7.27 -13.01 -9.39
N LEU A 29 -8.04 -14.11 -9.50
CA LEU A 29 -8.73 -14.47 -10.73
C LEU A 29 -9.84 -13.49 -11.11
N GLU A 30 -10.48 -12.86 -10.13
CA GLU A 30 -11.50 -11.85 -10.34
C GLU A 30 -10.88 -10.55 -10.87
N LEU A 31 -9.74 -10.16 -10.32
CA LEU A 31 -8.98 -9.01 -10.81
C LEU A 31 -8.50 -9.21 -12.25
N ASP A 32 -7.97 -10.39 -12.57
CA ASP A 32 -7.58 -10.73 -13.94
C ASP A 32 -8.73 -10.54 -14.93
N LYS A 33 -9.93 -11.04 -14.60
CA LYS A 33 -11.13 -10.86 -15.42
C LYS A 33 -11.57 -9.40 -15.53
N LEU A 34 -11.50 -8.63 -14.45
CA LEU A 34 -11.87 -7.21 -14.45
C LEU A 34 -10.97 -6.38 -15.37
N PHE A 35 -9.68 -6.70 -15.43
CA PHE A 35 -8.69 -5.96 -16.23
C PHE A 35 -8.41 -6.55 -17.62
N SER A 36 -8.95 -7.73 -17.94
CA SER A 36 -8.74 -8.39 -19.23
C SER A 36 -9.44 -7.71 -20.41
N GLY A 37 -10.33 -6.75 -20.17
CA GLY A 37 -11.14 -6.13 -21.22
C GLY A 37 -12.23 -7.02 -21.83
N ILE A 38 -12.44 -8.21 -21.27
CA ILE A 38 -13.47 -9.17 -21.71
C ILE A 38 -14.83 -8.72 -21.17
N LYS A 39 -15.88 -8.90 -21.96
CA LYS A 39 -17.27 -8.66 -21.52
C LYS A 39 -17.62 -9.60 -20.37
N LEU A 40 -17.90 -9.05 -19.20
CA LEU A 40 -18.26 -9.80 -18.02
C LEU A 40 -19.70 -10.35 -18.13
N SER A 41 -19.86 -11.64 -17.85
CA SER A 41 -21.19 -12.27 -17.82
C SER A 41 -21.99 -11.82 -16.60
N GLU A 42 -23.32 -11.84 -16.70
CA GLU A 42 -24.23 -11.52 -15.58
C GLU A 42 -23.96 -12.41 -14.34
N ASN A 43 -23.73 -13.71 -14.56
CA ASN A 43 -23.40 -14.63 -13.48
C ASN A 43 -22.10 -14.25 -12.76
N PHE A 44 -21.07 -13.82 -13.51
CA PHE A 44 -19.83 -13.34 -12.91
C PHE A 44 -20.07 -12.11 -12.06
N LYS A 45 -20.76 -11.08 -12.60
CA LYS A 45 -21.04 -9.83 -11.89
C LYS A 45 -21.83 -10.10 -10.59
N ASN A 46 -22.85 -10.97 -10.64
CA ASN A 46 -23.65 -11.34 -9.48
C ASN A 46 -22.82 -12.03 -8.41
N ASN A 47 -22.02 -13.04 -8.79
CA ASN A 47 -21.18 -13.76 -7.86
C ASN A 47 -20.11 -12.84 -7.24
N PHE A 48 -19.52 -11.97 -8.06
CA PHE A 48 -18.56 -10.98 -7.60
C PHE A 48 -19.15 -10.09 -6.51
N ILE A 49 -20.32 -9.46 -6.77
CA ILE A 49 -20.97 -8.58 -5.79
C ILE A 49 -21.37 -9.34 -4.52
N ASN A 50 -21.86 -10.58 -4.63
CA ASN A 50 -22.25 -11.37 -3.46
C ASN A 50 -21.07 -11.72 -2.55
N ASN A 51 -19.86 -11.80 -3.11
CA ASN A 51 -18.64 -12.09 -2.36
C ASN A 51 -18.01 -10.85 -1.71
N LEU A 52 -18.46 -9.64 -2.05
CA LEU A 52 -17.91 -8.41 -1.49
C LEU A 52 -18.50 -8.10 -0.11
N ASP A 53 -17.67 -7.55 0.75
CA ASP A 53 -18.10 -6.87 1.97
C ASP A 53 -18.57 -5.44 1.69
N ASN A 54 -19.13 -4.81 2.71
CA ASN A 54 -19.50 -3.39 2.61
C ASN A 54 -18.28 -2.49 2.32
N GLU A 55 -17.09 -2.86 2.80
CA GLU A 55 -15.83 -2.15 2.56
C GLU A 55 -14.81 -3.12 1.98
N ASN A 56 -14.30 -2.81 0.77
CA ASN A 56 -13.37 -3.67 0.05
C ASN A 56 -12.04 -2.96 -0.10
N LYS A 57 -11.08 -3.44 0.70
CA LYS A 57 -9.73 -2.90 0.77
C LYS A 57 -8.79 -3.64 -0.16
N HIS A 58 -7.92 -2.90 -0.80
CA HIS A 58 -6.87 -3.46 -1.64
C HIS A 58 -5.59 -2.64 -1.54
N ASN A 59 -4.46 -3.32 -1.60
CA ASN A 59 -3.15 -2.70 -1.58
C ASN A 59 -2.21 -3.38 -2.56
N ILE A 60 -1.41 -2.58 -3.26
CA ILE A 60 -0.25 -3.03 -4.04
C ILE A 60 0.97 -2.26 -3.54
N ASP A 61 2.02 -2.97 -3.18
CA ASP A 61 3.30 -2.41 -2.77
C ASP A 61 4.43 -3.09 -3.55
N PHE A 62 5.02 -2.37 -4.48
CA PHE A 62 6.17 -2.83 -5.25
C PHE A 62 7.38 -1.97 -4.93
N LYS A 63 8.42 -2.58 -4.41
CA LYS A 63 9.61 -1.91 -3.91
C LYS A 63 10.89 -2.56 -4.45
N ASN A 64 11.67 -1.80 -5.19
CA ASN A 64 13.02 -2.16 -5.59
C ASN A 64 14.03 -1.38 -4.73
N TYR A 65 15.03 -2.07 -4.24
CA TYR A 65 16.02 -1.50 -3.31
C TYR A 65 17.42 -1.89 -3.71
N VAL A 66 18.32 -0.90 -3.69
CA VAL A 66 19.77 -1.07 -3.82
C VAL A 66 20.42 -0.39 -2.64
N GLY A 67 21.29 -1.08 -1.91
CA GLY A 67 21.96 -0.54 -0.74
C GLY A 67 23.42 -0.91 -0.69
N LEU A 68 24.25 0.04 -0.32
CA LEU A 68 25.66 -0.09 -0.03
C LEU A 68 25.88 0.21 1.45
N SER A 69 26.68 -0.58 2.13
CA SER A 69 27.01 -0.26 3.52
C SER A 69 28.41 -0.70 3.89
N TYR A 70 29.06 0.13 4.66
CA TYR A 70 30.32 -0.17 5.34
C TYR A 70 30.05 -0.29 6.83
N GLN A 71 30.54 -1.36 7.41
CA GLN A 71 30.39 -1.63 8.84
C GLN A 71 31.72 -2.00 9.47
N ASN A 72 32.02 -1.35 10.57
CA ASN A 72 33.08 -1.76 11.48
C ASN A 72 32.51 -2.17 12.85
N SER A 73 33.38 -2.29 13.82
CA SER A 73 33.01 -2.74 15.17
C SER A 73 32.05 -1.79 15.90
N LYS A 74 32.06 -0.50 15.60
CA LYS A 74 31.35 0.54 16.36
C LYS A 74 30.23 1.18 15.56
N TYR A 75 30.41 1.35 14.26
CA TYR A 75 29.45 2.05 13.43
C TYR A 75 29.21 1.36 12.08
N LYS A 76 28.07 1.67 11.51
CA LYS A 76 27.71 1.31 10.15
C LYS A 76 27.25 2.59 9.42
N ILE A 77 27.82 2.81 8.24
CA ILE A 77 27.39 3.85 7.31
C ILE A 77 26.72 3.18 6.13
N SER A 78 25.67 3.75 5.60
CA SER A 78 24.95 3.19 4.45
C SER A 78 24.44 4.26 3.51
N LEU A 79 24.45 3.94 2.22
CA LEU A 79 23.78 4.67 1.16
C LEU A 79 22.80 3.72 0.48
N SER A 80 21.58 4.17 0.23
CA SER A 80 20.61 3.33 -0.46
C SER A 80 19.72 4.12 -1.40
N PHE A 81 19.29 3.43 -2.45
CA PHE A 81 18.30 3.89 -3.40
C PHE A 81 17.08 2.96 -3.34
N THR A 82 15.89 3.53 -3.40
CA THR A 82 14.63 2.79 -3.44
C THR A 82 13.75 3.38 -4.52
N ASP A 83 13.15 2.54 -5.35
CA ASP A 83 12.04 2.87 -6.25
C ASP A 83 10.80 2.14 -5.75
N ARG A 84 9.69 2.88 -5.50
CA ARG A 84 8.49 2.31 -4.91
C ARG A 84 7.24 2.79 -5.61
N ILE A 85 6.36 1.83 -5.89
CA ILE A 85 4.98 2.05 -6.31
C ILE A 85 4.09 1.55 -5.17
N TYR A 86 3.22 2.41 -4.69
CA TYR A 86 2.29 2.09 -3.64
C TYR A 86 0.89 2.50 -4.05
N THR A 87 -0.04 1.55 -4.07
CA THR A 87 -1.44 1.79 -4.37
C THR A 87 -2.30 1.23 -3.26
N SER A 88 -3.29 2.00 -2.85
CA SER A 88 -4.26 1.57 -1.84
C SER A 88 -5.63 2.11 -2.20
N TYR A 89 -6.67 1.29 -2.08
CA TYR A 89 -8.05 1.75 -2.17
C TYR A 89 -8.95 1.04 -1.16
N ASN A 90 -10.05 1.70 -0.85
CA ASN A 90 -11.18 1.15 -0.13
C ASN A 90 -12.45 1.59 -0.86
N LEU A 91 -13.17 0.64 -1.43
CA LEU A 91 -14.38 0.89 -2.20
C LEU A 91 -15.56 0.19 -1.54
N LYS A 92 -16.69 0.88 -1.48
CA LYS A 92 -17.95 0.29 -1.01
C LYS A 92 -18.44 -0.77 -2.00
N LYS A 93 -19.18 -1.76 -1.51
CA LYS A 93 -19.89 -2.74 -2.34
C LYS A 93 -20.78 -2.07 -3.37
N ASP A 94 -21.50 -1.05 -2.95
CA ASP A 94 -22.42 -0.27 -3.80
C ASP A 94 -21.70 0.42 -4.97
N PHE A 95 -20.39 0.73 -4.83
CA PHE A 95 -19.58 1.23 -5.93
C PHE A 95 -19.51 0.22 -7.08
N PHE A 96 -19.25 -1.05 -6.77
CA PHE A 96 -19.20 -2.12 -7.77
C PHE A 96 -20.60 -2.42 -8.33
N GLU A 97 -21.65 -2.37 -7.52
CA GLU A 97 -23.03 -2.48 -7.99
C GLU A 97 -23.36 -1.40 -9.00
N PHE A 98 -23.03 -0.17 -8.68
CA PHE A 98 -23.21 0.97 -9.58
C PHE A 98 -22.42 0.80 -10.89
N VAL A 99 -21.15 0.39 -10.82
CA VAL A 99 -20.31 0.21 -12.02
C VAL A 99 -20.82 -0.91 -12.92
N PHE A 100 -21.36 -2.00 -12.36
CA PHE A 100 -21.80 -3.16 -13.13
C PHE A 100 -23.22 -3.07 -13.65
N PHE A 101 -24.11 -2.41 -12.93
CA PHE A 101 -25.55 -2.46 -13.16
C PHE A 101 -26.20 -1.06 -13.24
N GLY A 102 -25.41 0.01 -13.02
CA GLY A 102 -25.97 1.34 -12.89
C GLY A 102 -26.90 1.44 -11.67
N ASN A 103 -27.99 2.18 -11.82
CA ASN A 103 -29.01 2.34 -10.80
C ASN A 103 -30.16 1.34 -10.88
N SER A 104 -30.11 0.39 -11.82
CA SER A 104 -31.22 -0.52 -12.12
C SER A 104 -31.58 -1.48 -10.97
N ARG A 105 -30.62 -1.73 -10.06
CA ARG A 105 -30.80 -2.63 -8.90
C ARG A 105 -31.17 -1.90 -7.62
N SER A 106 -31.03 -0.59 -7.59
CA SER A 106 -31.31 0.24 -6.42
C SER A 106 -32.61 1.04 -6.55
N ILE A 107 -33.61 0.49 -7.25
CA ILE A 107 -34.93 1.08 -7.35
C ILE A 107 -35.59 1.04 -5.96
N SER A 108 -36.06 2.21 -5.50
CA SER A 108 -36.58 2.44 -4.14
C SER A 108 -35.54 2.30 -3.04
N ASP A 109 -34.26 2.27 -3.40
CA ASP A 109 -33.14 2.13 -2.46
C ASP A 109 -32.05 3.18 -2.75
N THR A 110 -31.12 3.32 -1.82
CA THR A 110 -30.02 4.30 -1.89
C THR A 110 -28.68 3.57 -1.97
N LEU A 111 -27.96 3.75 -3.07
CA LEU A 111 -26.55 3.36 -3.15
C LEU A 111 -25.71 4.34 -2.32
N ASN A 112 -24.84 3.81 -1.49
CA ASN A 112 -23.99 4.56 -0.59
C ASN A 112 -22.50 4.32 -0.91
N LEU A 113 -21.85 5.32 -1.49
CA LEU A 113 -20.44 5.30 -1.88
C LEU A 113 -19.54 6.05 -0.88
N ASN A 114 -20.10 6.50 0.25
CA ASN A 114 -19.41 7.34 1.24
C ASN A 114 -18.12 6.71 1.75
N ASN A 115 -17.11 7.55 1.97
CA ASN A 115 -15.81 7.17 2.48
C ASN A 115 -15.05 6.17 1.58
N SER A 116 -15.34 6.14 0.29
CA SER A 116 -14.52 5.44 -0.69
C SER A 116 -13.29 6.27 -1.07
N TYR A 117 -12.16 5.62 -1.30
CA TYR A 117 -10.95 6.29 -1.75
C TYR A 117 -10.11 5.41 -2.66
N PHE A 118 -9.30 6.07 -3.48
CA PHE A 118 -8.22 5.48 -4.28
C PHE A 118 -6.98 6.34 -4.15
N SER A 119 -5.83 5.76 -3.87
CA SER A 119 -4.54 6.45 -3.79
C SER A 119 -3.44 5.63 -4.45
N ALA A 120 -2.68 6.25 -5.33
CA ALA A 120 -1.51 5.67 -5.98
C ALA A 120 -0.35 6.65 -5.95
N LEU A 121 0.79 6.18 -5.45
CA LEU A 121 2.04 6.92 -5.33
C LEU A 121 3.16 6.18 -6.04
N LYS A 122 3.92 6.88 -6.87
CA LYS A 122 5.22 6.42 -7.37
C LYS A 122 6.28 7.42 -6.95
N TYR A 123 7.31 6.94 -6.27
CA TYR A 123 8.40 7.79 -5.80
C TYR A 123 9.72 7.04 -5.69
N GLN A 124 10.80 7.80 -5.73
CA GLN A 124 12.16 7.34 -5.52
C GLN A 124 12.74 7.96 -4.25
N GLN A 125 13.63 7.23 -3.60
CA GLN A 125 14.31 7.66 -2.38
C GLN A 125 15.80 7.41 -2.47
N ILE A 126 16.61 8.41 -2.09
CA ILE A 126 18.03 8.26 -1.82
C ILE A 126 18.21 8.48 -0.32
N LYS A 127 18.68 7.47 0.41
CA LYS A 127 18.87 7.54 1.87
C LYS A 127 20.33 7.40 2.25
N PHE A 128 20.80 8.28 3.11
CA PHE A 128 22.05 8.16 3.84
C PHE A 128 21.76 7.71 5.27
N GLY A 129 22.47 6.68 5.73
CA GLY A 129 22.23 6.10 7.05
C GLY A 129 23.50 5.99 7.88
N PHE A 130 23.31 6.18 9.18
CA PHE A 130 24.33 5.96 10.20
C PHE A 130 23.74 5.13 11.33
N SER A 131 24.55 4.17 11.84
CA SER A 131 24.21 3.40 13.04
C SER A 131 25.41 3.28 13.94
N HIS A 132 25.20 3.41 15.23
CA HIS A 132 26.20 3.22 16.25
C HIS A 132 25.89 2.00 17.13
N SER A 133 26.89 1.17 17.36
CA SER A 133 26.78 -0.04 18.19
C SER A 133 27.43 0.20 19.54
N PHE A 134 26.66 0.10 20.61
CA PHE A 134 27.12 0.04 22.00
C PHE A 134 27.22 -1.43 22.41
N LYS A 135 27.65 -1.70 23.64
CA LYS A 135 27.84 -3.07 24.13
C LYS A 135 26.66 -4.02 23.84
N ASN A 136 25.42 -3.60 24.15
CA ASN A 136 24.20 -4.40 24.00
C ASN A 136 23.13 -3.71 23.15
N TYR A 137 23.42 -2.54 22.63
CA TYR A 137 22.46 -1.73 21.90
C TYR A 137 23.04 -1.27 20.57
N GLN A 138 22.19 -1.14 19.60
CA GLN A 138 22.50 -0.45 18.34
C GLN A 138 21.39 0.53 18.06
N VAL A 139 21.76 1.76 17.81
CA VAL A 139 20.85 2.83 17.39
C VAL A 139 21.27 3.27 16.00
N GLY A 140 20.31 3.40 15.13
CA GLY A 140 20.55 3.83 13.76
C GLY A 140 19.44 4.75 13.26
N TYR A 141 19.81 5.65 12.38
CA TYR A 141 18.88 6.51 11.65
C TYR A 141 19.30 6.58 10.19
N LYS A 142 18.33 6.88 9.33
CA LYS A 142 18.57 7.23 7.93
C LYS A 142 17.77 8.48 7.59
N ILE A 143 18.37 9.36 6.81
CA ILE A 143 17.72 10.53 6.24
C ILE A 143 17.64 10.33 4.74
N GLY A 144 16.46 10.55 4.16
CA GLY A 144 16.19 10.34 2.76
C GLY A 144 15.70 11.58 2.06
N TYR A 145 16.21 11.80 0.85
CA TYR A 145 15.64 12.71 -0.13
C TYR A 145 14.68 11.94 -1.04
N LEU A 146 13.51 12.52 -1.29
CA LEU A 146 12.43 11.92 -2.07
C LEU A 146 12.25 12.67 -3.40
N ILE A 147 12.04 11.90 -4.45
CA ILE A 147 11.63 12.37 -5.77
C ILE A 147 10.25 11.76 -6.03
N GLY A 148 9.20 12.59 -5.98
CA GLY A 148 7.84 12.20 -6.34
C GLY A 148 7.70 12.14 -7.86
N ASN A 149 7.34 10.98 -8.39
CA ASN A 149 7.19 10.78 -9.83
C ASN A 149 5.74 10.95 -10.27
N ASN A 150 4.82 10.16 -9.70
CA ASN A 150 3.39 10.21 -10.05
C ASN A 150 2.53 10.15 -8.79
N LEU A 151 1.44 10.88 -8.84
CA LEU A 151 0.42 10.93 -7.82
C LEU A 151 -0.95 10.79 -8.46
N ILE A 152 -1.80 9.93 -7.88
CA ILE A 152 -3.25 9.95 -8.06
C ILE A 152 -3.86 9.77 -6.68
N ASN A 153 -4.79 10.62 -6.34
CA ASN A 153 -5.62 10.45 -5.14
C ASN A 153 -7.04 10.88 -5.46
N SER A 154 -7.99 10.06 -5.12
CA SER A 154 -9.42 10.36 -5.24
C SER A 154 -10.12 9.96 -3.95
N ASN A 155 -10.95 10.84 -3.44
CA ASN A 155 -11.64 10.68 -2.17
C ASN A 155 -13.12 11.03 -2.35
N ILE A 156 -13.98 10.11 -1.98
CA ILE A 156 -15.43 10.30 -1.97
C ILE A 156 -15.83 10.47 -0.50
N GLU A 157 -15.97 11.72 -0.06
CA GLU A 157 -16.38 11.99 1.33
C GLU A 157 -17.84 11.63 1.55
N ASN A 158 -18.69 12.05 0.62
CA ASN A 158 -20.10 11.72 0.55
C ASN A 158 -20.46 11.43 -0.90
N ALA A 159 -21.18 10.35 -1.17
CA ALA A 159 -21.86 10.13 -2.42
C ALA A 159 -23.01 9.14 -2.20
N THR A 160 -24.22 9.59 -2.44
CA THR A 160 -25.44 8.79 -2.37
C THR A 160 -26.23 8.94 -3.65
N LEU A 161 -26.80 7.84 -4.11
CA LEU A 161 -27.67 7.82 -5.29
C LEU A 161 -28.96 7.11 -4.94
N TYR A 162 -30.06 7.84 -4.90
CA TYR A 162 -31.40 7.28 -4.71
C TYR A 162 -32.17 7.24 -6.04
N THR A 163 -32.83 6.14 -6.31
CA THR A 163 -33.71 5.97 -7.49
C THR A 163 -35.12 5.71 -7.02
N SER A 164 -36.09 6.54 -7.45
CA SER A 164 -37.48 6.37 -7.08
C SER A 164 -38.10 5.11 -7.68
N GLN A 165 -39.17 4.60 -7.04
CA GLN A 165 -39.88 3.39 -7.45
C GLN A 165 -40.32 3.42 -8.92
N ASN A 166 -40.72 4.58 -9.42
CA ASN A 166 -41.17 4.75 -10.80
C ASN A 166 -40.03 5.07 -11.78
N ILE A 167 -38.78 5.07 -11.30
CA ILE A 167 -37.57 5.41 -12.06
C ILE A 167 -37.62 6.84 -12.65
N THR A 168 -38.63 7.64 -12.28
CA THR A 168 -38.80 9.00 -12.78
C THR A 168 -37.88 10.00 -12.08
N ASN A 169 -37.49 9.74 -10.83
CA ASN A 169 -36.64 10.64 -10.06
C ASN A 169 -35.39 9.94 -9.64
N ILE A 170 -34.23 10.54 -9.90
CA ILE A 170 -32.92 10.16 -9.41
C ILE A 170 -32.41 11.35 -8.60
N LEU A 171 -32.11 11.09 -7.32
CA LEU A 171 -31.46 12.03 -6.41
C LEU A 171 -30.02 11.63 -6.25
N MET A 172 -29.10 12.52 -6.52
CA MET A 172 -27.68 12.30 -6.31
C MET A 172 -27.11 13.43 -5.46
N ASP A 173 -26.51 13.07 -4.36
CA ASP A 173 -25.76 13.98 -3.49
C ASP A 173 -24.32 13.47 -3.42
N TYR A 174 -23.33 14.30 -3.75
CA TYR A 174 -21.96 13.87 -3.77
C TYR A 174 -20.96 14.99 -3.44
N ASN A 175 -19.89 14.59 -2.80
CA ASN A 175 -18.70 15.39 -2.52
C ASN A 175 -17.47 14.52 -2.85
N VAL A 176 -16.80 14.88 -3.93
CA VAL A 176 -15.64 14.13 -4.45
C VAL A 176 -14.48 15.09 -4.65
N SER A 177 -13.34 14.70 -4.11
CA SER A 177 -12.07 15.39 -4.34
C SER A 177 -11.09 14.48 -5.06
N SER A 178 -10.34 15.01 -6.01
CA SER A 178 -9.26 14.30 -6.65
C SER A 178 -8.04 15.21 -6.82
N THR A 179 -6.86 14.61 -6.62
CA THR A 179 -5.56 15.27 -6.82
C THR A 179 -4.70 14.36 -7.66
N TYR A 180 -4.12 14.88 -8.74
CA TYR A 180 -3.23 14.10 -9.58
C TYR A 180 -2.10 14.97 -10.15
N SER A 181 -0.94 14.34 -10.39
CA SER A 181 0.18 15.02 -11.03
C SER A 181 -0.17 15.45 -12.44
N ASN A 182 0.23 16.66 -12.83
CA ASN A 182 -0.09 17.26 -14.13
C ASN A 182 0.27 16.37 -15.32
N GLU A 183 1.36 15.62 -15.19
CA GLU A 183 1.78 14.74 -16.25
C GLU A 183 2.10 13.36 -15.72
N PHE A 184 1.39 12.36 -16.24
CA PHE A 184 1.76 10.96 -16.08
C PHE A 184 2.89 10.63 -17.06
N SER A 185 4.03 10.24 -16.55
CA SER A 185 5.15 9.81 -17.38
C SER A 185 5.66 8.46 -16.93
N SER A 186 5.96 7.61 -17.90
CA SER A 186 6.74 6.39 -17.71
C SER A 186 8.22 6.64 -17.45
N SER A 187 8.69 7.89 -17.63
CA SER A 187 10.08 8.26 -17.40
C SER A 187 10.51 7.99 -15.95
N PHE A 188 11.62 7.27 -15.82
CA PHE A 188 12.15 6.84 -14.53
C PHE A 188 12.52 8.02 -13.60
N PHE A 189 13.04 9.10 -14.15
CA PHE A 189 13.53 10.25 -13.39
C PHE A 189 12.62 11.48 -13.42
N ARG A 190 11.36 11.31 -13.81
CA ARG A 190 10.45 12.45 -13.79
C ARG A 190 10.22 12.94 -12.37
N ARG A 191 10.24 14.27 -12.19
CA ARG A 191 10.09 14.93 -10.91
C ARG A 191 8.84 15.81 -10.90
N ASN A 192 7.75 15.27 -10.33
CA ASN A 192 6.52 16.01 -10.05
C ASN A 192 6.42 16.44 -8.57
N GLY A 193 7.40 16.05 -7.75
CA GLY A 193 7.45 16.43 -6.35
C GLY A 193 8.81 16.14 -5.72
N ASN A 194 8.99 16.65 -4.52
CA ASN A 194 10.18 16.38 -3.71
C ASN A 194 9.82 16.34 -2.23
N GLY A 195 10.63 15.64 -1.44
CA GLY A 195 10.33 15.47 -0.04
C GLY A 195 11.50 14.92 0.76
N ILE A 196 11.20 14.63 2.00
CA ILE A 196 12.16 14.06 2.95
C ILE A 196 11.54 12.90 3.70
N SER A 197 12.39 11.96 4.13
CA SER A 197 12.00 10.85 4.99
C SER A 197 13.06 10.54 6.02
N VAL A 198 12.64 9.91 7.11
CA VAL A 198 13.50 9.46 8.20
C VAL A 198 13.16 8.01 8.52
N ASP A 199 14.20 7.18 8.69
CA ASP A 199 14.08 5.86 9.31
C ASP A 199 14.78 5.88 10.67
N LEU A 200 14.19 5.21 11.64
CA LEU A 200 14.76 4.99 12.96
C LEU A 200 14.84 3.50 13.25
N ASN A 201 15.96 3.05 13.79
CA ASN A 201 16.18 1.67 14.16
C ASN A 201 16.79 1.58 15.56
N PHE A 202 16.21 0.76 16.39
CA PHE A 202 16.74 0.41 17.70
C PHE A 202 16.82 -1.10 17.83
N LEU A 203 17.97 -1.61 18.24
CA LEU A 203 18.21 -3.03 18.47
C LEU A 203 18.84 -3.19 19.86
N LYS A 204 18.26 -4.03 20.69
CA LYS A 204 18.81 -4.48 21.97
C LYS A 204 19.10 -5.97 21.90
N LYS A 205 20.34 -6.38 22.17
CA LYS A 205 20.75 -7.77 22.22
C LYS A 205 20.95 -8.22 23.67
N THR A 206 20.46 -9.39 24.00
CA THR A 206 20.73 -10.12 25.23
C THR A 206 21.48 -11.41 24.89
N LYS A 207 21.71 -12.30 25.87
CA LYS A 207 22.41 -13.57 25.61
C LYS A 207 21.68 -14.49 24.62
N SER A 208 20.35 -14.50 24.64
CA SER A 208 19.52 -15.42 23.82
C SER A 208 18.44 -14.72 23.00
N LYS A 209 18.26 -13.43 23.15
CA LYS A 209 17.19 -12.68 22.46
C LYS A 209 17.71 -11.36 21.92
N ALA A 210 17.13 -10.94 20.77
CA ALA A 210 17.28 -9.61 20.22
C ALA A 210 15.90 -8.94 20.10
N TYR A 211 15.80 -7.72 20.56
CA TYR A 211 14.58 -6.89 20.48
C TYR A 211 14.85 -5.77 19.50
N LYS A 212 14.01 -5.66 18.49
CA LYS A 212 14.16 -4.66 17.42
C LYS A 212 12.92 -3.81 17.32
N ILE A 213 13.12 -2.51 17.26
CA ILE A 213 12.08 -1.51 16.98
C ILE A 213 12.50 -0.73 15.74
N GLN A 214 11.62 -0.57 14.78
CA GLN A 214 11.89 0.19 13.57
C GLN A 214 10.72 1.10 13.22
N ILE A 215 11.04 2.28 12.76
CA ILE A 215 10.15 3.18 12.04
C ILE A 215 10.81 3.41 10.68
N LEU A 216 10.11 3.09 9.61
CA LEU A 216 10.63 3.18 8.25
C LEU A 216 9.75 4.09 7.41
N ASP A 217 10.37 4.88 6.55
CA ASP A 217 9.70 5.76 5.60
C ASP A 217 8.79 6.82 6.26
N PHE A 218 9.11 7.27 7.48
CA PHE A 218 8.39 8.40 8.08
C PHE A 218 8.77 9.69 7.36
N GLY A 219 7.87 10.22 6.56
CA GLY A 219 8.16 11.37 5.71
C GLY A 219 7.00 11.77 4.82
N PHE A 220 7.25 12.80 4.02
CA PHE A 220 6.26 13.36 3.11
C PHE A 220 6.87 13.80 1.78
N VAL A 221 6.03 13.88 0.77
CA VAL A 221 6.33 14.48 -0.54
C VAL A 221 5.50 15.75 -0.69
N LYS A 222 6.13 16.85 -1.06
CA LYS A 222 5.50 18.04 -1.59
C LYS A 222 5.38 17.85 -3.10
N TRP A 223 4.16 17.70 -3.59
CA TRP A 223 3.84 17.60 -5.01
C TRP A 223 3.67 19.01 -5.56
N LEU A 224 4.20 19.23 -6.75
CA LEU A 224 4.26 20.55 -7.39
C LEU A 224 3.20 20.59 -8.50
N ASP A 225 2.52 21.73 -8.61
CA ASP A 225 1.61 22.05 -9.71
C ASP A 225 0.61 20.90 -10.01
N ASN A 226 -0.03 20.36 -8.96
CA ASN A 226 -1.00 19.31 -9.11
C ASN A 226 -2.35 19.87 -9.57
N ASN A 227 -3.05 19.09 -10.38
CA ASN A 227 -4.45 19.32 -10.64
C ASN A 227 -5.28 18.84 -9.45
N ASN A 228 -5.97 19.75 -8.80
CA ASN A 228 -6.93 19.47 -7.74
C ASN A 228 -8.32 19.75 -8.28
N ASN A 229 -9.13 18.71 -8.34
CA ASN A 229 -10.52 18.80 -8.73
C ASN A 229 -11.38 18.53 -7.51
N TYR A 230 -12.28 19.43 -7.24
CA TYR A 230 -13.31 19.28 -6.23
C TYR A 230 -14.66 19.40 -6.92
N SER A 231 -15.57 18.51 -6.60
CA SER A 231 -16.93 18.54 -7.11
C SER A 231 -17.90 18.21 -5.99
N ASP A 232 -18.78 19.13 -5.72
CA ASP A 232 -19.83 19.01 -4.73
C ASP A 232 -21.15 19.41 -5.40
N SER A 233 -22.17 18.57 -5.30
CA SER A 233 -23.47 18.87 -5.88
C SER A 233 -24.58 18.01 -5.30
N ASN A 234 -25.75 18.62 -5.27
CA ASN A 234 -27.03 17.94 -5.05
C ASN A 234 -27.81 18.00 -6.35
N PHE A 235 -28.00 16.85 -6.97
CA PHE A 235 -28.64 16.73 -8.28
C PHE A 235 -29.96 15.99 -8.17
N VAL A 236 -31.01 16.59 -8.77
CA VAL A 236 -32.32 15.96 -8.87
C VAL A 236 -32.68 15.82 -10.35
N TYR A 237 -32.80 14.57 -10.81
CA TYR A 237 -33.32 14.28 -12.13
C TYR A 237 -34.79 13.84 -12.02
N SER A 238 -35.70 14.54 -12.62
CA SER A 238 -37.15 14.28 -12.57
C SER A 238 -37.71 13.70 -13.86
N GLY A 239 -36.90 13.11 -14.70
CA GLY A 239 -37.29 12.56 -15.99
C GLY A 239 -37.25 13.61 -17.12
N ILE A 240 -37.39 13.15 -18.35
CA ILE A 240 -37.58 13.98 -19.54
C ILE A 240 -39.03 13.83 -19.96
N GLU A 241 -39.75 14.94 -20.03
CA GLU A 241 -41.06 14.95 -20.67
C GLU A 241 -40.85 14.76 -22.17
N ILE A 242 -41.37 13.64 -22.72
CA ILE A 242 -41.26 13.34 -24.14
C ILE A 242 -42.36 14.13 -24.83
N THR A 243 -42.06 15.29 -25.36
CA THR A 243 -42.92 16.00 -26.33
C THR A 243 -42.53 15.57 -27.74
N ASP A 244 -43.46 15.59 -28.69
CA ASP A 244 -43.28 15.03 -30.04
C ASP A 244 -42.10 15.59 -30.88
N ASP A 245 -41.39 16.58 -30.38
CA ASP A 245 -40.24 17.23 -31.02
C ASP A 245 -38.93 17.00 -30.27
N ILE A 246 -38.58 15.74 -29.92
CA ILE A 246 -37.31 15.46 -29.25
C ILE A 246 -36.14 15.54 -30.24
N ASN A 247 -35.43 16.64 -30.16
CA ASN A 247 -34.07 16.74 -30.69
C ASN A 247 -33.10 16.25 -29.63
N ILE A 248 -32.66 14.96 -29.73
CA ILE A 248 -31.71 14.29 -28.79
C ILE A 248 -30.33 15.01 -28.76
N SER A 249 -30.13 16.02 -29.61
CA SER A 249 -28.93 16.85 -29.59
C SER A 249 -28.91 17.94 -28.52
N ASP A 250 -29.96 18.09 -27.71
CA ASP A 250 -29.95 19.05 -26.61
C ASP A 250 -29.08 18.57 -25.48
N THR A 251 -27.82 18.95 -25.58
CA THR A 251 -26.77 18.84 -24.53
C THR A 251 -27.12 19.66 -23.27
N ASN A 252 -28.28 20.31 -23.21
CA ASN A 252 -28.79 21.07 -22.08
C ASN A 252 -29.08 20.21 -20.83
N PHE A 253 -29.15 18.87 -20.99
CA PHE A 253 -29.28 17.94 -19.86
C PHE A 253 -28.10 18.01 -18.89
N LEU A 254 -26.87 18.22 -19.39
CA LEU A 254 -25.67 18.38 -18.56
C LEU A 254 -25.42 19.83 -18.14
N SER A 255 -26.05 20.82 -18.79
CA SER A 255 -25.84 22.23 -18.46
C SER A 255 -26.73 22.74 -17.33
N SER A 256 -27.82 22.03 -17.01
CA SER A 256 -28.70 22.35 -15.88
C SER A 256 -28.19 21.84 -14.53
N THR A 257 -27.13 21.04 -14.52
CA THR A 257 -26.48 20.62 -13.30
C THR A 257 -25.56 21.75 -12.86
N ASN A 258 -25.89 22.44 -11.77
CA ASN A 258 -24.97 23.29 -11.03
C ASN A 258 -23.87 22.41 -10.42
N LEU A 259 -22.96 21.90 -11.27
CA LEU A 259 -21.78 21.22 -10.87
C LEU A 259 -20.78 22.28 -10.41
N ASP A 260 -20.74 22.56 -9.13
CA ASP A 260 -19.66 23.36 -8.57
C ASP A 260 -18.34 22.59 -8.75
N LYS A 261 -17.73 22.77 -9.91
CA LYS A 261 -16.42 22.21 -10.24
C LYS A 261 -15.37 23.27 -9.99
N PHE A 262 -14.61 23.08 -8.95
CA PHE A 262 -13.40 23.87 -8.70
C PHE A 262 -12.20 23.09 -9.21
N ASN A 263 -11.58 23.59 -10.27
CA ASN A 263 -10.29 23.14 -10.74
C ASN A 263 -9.23 24.14 -10.29
N SER A 264 -8.24 23.67 -9.54
CA SER A 264 -7.12 24.52 -9.13
C SER A 264 -5.81 23.79 -9.30
N GLU A 265 -4.79 24.52 -9.70
CA GLU A 265 -3.43 24.05 -9.65
C GLU A 265 -2.81 24.52 -8.34
N SER A 266 -2.35 23.60 -7.51
CA SER A 266 -1.69 23.95 -6.25
C SER A 266 -0.69 22.88 -5.81
N ASN A 267 0.20 23.30 -4.91
CA ASN A 267 1.10 22.36 -4.24
C ASN A 267 0.35 21.61 -3.15
N THR A 268 0.51 20.30 -3.10
CA THR A 268 -0.07 19.47 -2.04
C THR A 268 0.98 18.63 -1.35
N TYR A 269 0.70 18.20 -0.12
CA TYR A 269 1.56 17.33 0.66
C TYR A 269 0.90 15.98 0.87
N SER A 270 1.63 14.91 0.60
CA SER A 270 1.22 13.55 0.96
C SER A 270 2.24 12.90 1.87
N PHE A 271 1.76 12.11 2.83
CA PHE A 271 2.64 11.26 3.63
C PHE A 271 3.04 10.01 2.88
N LEU A 272 4.18 9.44 3.28
CA LEU A 272 4.58 8.12 2.83
C LEU A 272 3.89 7.03 3.66
N PRO A 273 3.67 5.85 3.07
CA PRO A 273 3.29 4.67 3.83
C PRO A 273 4.42 4.31 4.82
N THR A 274 4.25 4.75 6.07
CA THR A 274 5.21 4.57 7.16
C THR A 274 4.99 3.22 7.82
N GLN A 275 6.02 2.40 7.89
CA GLN A 275 5.98 1.11 8.56
C GLN A 275 6.60 1.21 9.96
N ILE A 276 5.88 0.75 10.98
CA ILE A 276 6.36 0.62 12.34
C ILE A 276 6.39 -0.87 12.69
N SER A 277 7.50 -1.35 13.24
CA SER A 277 7.65 -2.76 13.55
C SER A 277 8.34 -3.00 14.89
N PHE A 278 7.88 -4.05 15.59
CA PHE A 278 8.46 -4.61 16.79
C PHE A 278 8.77 -6.07 16.53
N VAL A 279 10.00 -6.49 16.77
CA VAL A 279 10.44 -7.87 16.53
C VAL A 279 11.20 -8.38 17.72
N ILE A 280 10.87 -9.58 18.18
CA ILE A 280 11.63 -10.37 19.14
C ILE A 280 12.21 -11.54 18.38
N ASP A 281 13.53 -11.64 18.31
CA ASP A 281 14.27 -12.75 17.72
C ASP A 281 14.92 -13.53 18.85
N SER A 282 14.62 -14.82 18.99
CA SER A 282 15.06 -15.68 20.06
C SER A 282 15.88 -16.84 19.48
N GLU A 283 17.09 -17.05 19.96
CA GLU A 283 17.88 -18.25 19.62
C GLU A 283 17.13 -19.50 20.07
N SER A 284 17.13 -20.53 19.23
CA SER A 284 16.51 -21.82 19.54
C SER A 284 17.50 -22.74 20.25
N LYS A 285 16.99 -23.60 21.13
CA LYS A 285 17.74 -24.71 21.72
C LYS A 285 17.77 -25.96 20.83
N ILE A 286 16.93 -25.97 19.78
CA ILE A 286 16.82 -27.10 18.84
C ILE A 286 17.94 -26.95 17.80
N GLN A 287 18.75 -27.99 17.62
CA GLN A 287 19.99 -27.94 16.85
C GLN A 287 19.82 -27.41 15.40
N PHE A 288 18.74 -27.78 14.73
CA PHE A 288 18.49 -27.38 13.34
C PHE A 288 17.67 -26.06 13.21
N ILE A 289 17.16 -25.53 14.31
CA ILE A 289 16.46 -24.23 14.31
C ILE A 289 17.42 -23.17 14.84
N ARG A 290 17.79 -22.20 14.00
CA ARG A 290 18.69 -21.10 14.41
C ARG A 290 18.01 -20.13 15.35
N SER A 291 16.83 -19.68 14.95
CA SER A 291 16.06 -18.73 15.74
C SER A 291 14.58 -18.75 15.40
N ASN A 292 13.79 -18.24 16.33
CA ASN A 292 12.37 -17.99 16.16
C ASN A 292 12.11 -16.51 16.37
N LYS A 293 11.40 -15.90 15.42
CA LYS A 293 11.00 -14.49 15.47
C LYS A 293 9.51 -14.39 15.69
N ILE A 294 9.12 -13.46 16.54
CA ILE A 294 7.74 -12.99 16.65
C ILE A 294 7.79 -11.49 16.37
N GLY A 295 6.94 -11.03 15.47
CA GLY A 295 6.91 -9.63 15.08
C GLY A 295 5.50 -9.09 15.01
N PHE A 296 5.42 -7.80 15.25
CA PHE A 296 4.23 -6.99 15.05
C PHE A 296 4.59 -5.84 14.11
N ASN A 297 3.89 -5.74 13.00
CA ASN A 297 4.05 -4.66 12.04
C ASN A 297 2.73 -3.89 11.95
N PHE A 298 2.80 -2.60 11.75
CA PHE A 298 1.67 -1.84 11.27
C PHE A 298 2.11 -0.77 10.30
N LEU A 299 1.26 -0.54 9.33
CA LEU A 299 1.38 0.54 8.39
C LEU A 299 0.56 1.73 8.92
N TRP A 300 1.14 2.92 8.85
CA TRP A 300 0.48 4.19 9.08
C TRP A 300 0.56 5.00 7.79
N TYR A 301 -0.58 5.28 7.19
CA TYR A 301 -0.66 6.02 5.94
C TYR A 301 -1.88 6.93 5.91
N PRO A 302 -1.72 8.25 6.16
CA PRO A 302 -2.77 9.23 5.91
C PRO A 302 -3.08 9.30 4.41
N THR A 303 -4.29 8.94 4.04
CA THR A 303 -4.74 8.99 2.64
C THR A 303 -5.24 10.37 2.22
N LYS A 304 -5.43 11.29 3.18
CA LYS A 304 -5.76 12.68 2.89
C LYS A 304 -4.53 13.46 2.43
N PHE A 305 -4.77 14.40 1.53
CA PHE A 305 -3.77 15.37 1.08
C PHE A 305 -4.01 16.70 1.80
N TYR A 306 -2.94 17.43 2.00
CA TYR A 306 -2.95 18.61 2.83
C TYR A 306 -2.29 19.77 2.08
N GLU A 307 -2.87 20.95 2.15
CA GLU A 307 -2.24 22.17 1.66
C GLU A 307 -1.06 22.59 2.55
N LYS A 308 -1.15 22.30 3.84
CA LYS A 308 -0.10 22.60 4.84
C LYS A 308 0.21 21.38 5.70
N ILE A 309 1.48 21.18 6.02
CA ILE A 309 1.94 20.11 6.91
C ILE A 309 1.34 20.24 8.31
N SER A 310 1.06 21.48 8.77
CA SER A 310 0.46 21.75 10.08
C SER A 310 -0.94 21.17 10.29
N ASP A 311 -1.65 20.89 9.19
CA ASP A 311 -3.05 20.45 9.23
C ASP A 311 -3.19 18.95 9.45
N ILE A 312 -2.07 18.24 9.44
CA ILE A 312 -2.00 16.79 9.59
C ILE A 312 -2.20 16.39 11.05
N LYS A 313 -3.12 15.47 11.24
CA LYS A 313 -3.35 14.86 12.54
C LYS A 313 -2.91 13.40 12.50
N PHE A 314 -2.19 12.93 13.52
CA PHE A 314 -1.73 11.53 13.61
C PHE A 314 -2.88 10.53 13.43
N LYS A 315 -4.06 10.87 13.94
CA LYS A 315 -5.27 10.05 13.77
C LYS A 315 -5.67 9.83 12.30
N ASP A 316 -5.34 10.75 11.39
CA ASP A 316 -5.75 10.65 9.99
C ASP A 316 -5.11 9.44 9.29
N GLY A 317 -3.93 8.97 9.77
CA GLY A 317 -3.29 7.75 9.30
C GLY A 317 -3.69 6.48 10.07
N MET A 318 -4.42 6.63 11.17
CA MET A 318 -4.91 5.49 11.97
C MET A 318 -6.36 5.12 11.66
N TYR A 319 -7.14 6.06 11.09
CA TYR A 319 -8.56 5.84 10.83
C TYR A 319 -8.80 5.33 9.40
N LYS A 320 -9.57 4.26 9.34
CA LYS A 320 -10.25 3.65 8.18
C LYS A 320 -9.34 3.08 7.07
N ASN A 321 -8.29 3.76 6.63
CA ASN A 321 -7.75 3.50 5.31
C ASN A 321 -6.23 3.31 5.27
N GLY A 322 -5.50 3.69 6.30
CA GLY A 322 -4.05 3.65 6.34
C GLY A 322 -3.46 2.81 7.45
N PHE A 323 -4.28 2.11 8.22
CA PHE A 323 -3.81 1.32 9.35
C PHE A 323 -4.05 -0.17 9.10
N ALA A 324 -2.97 -0.92 8.93
CA ALA A 324 -3.00 -2.35 8.68
C ALA A 324 -2.08 -3.08 9.69
N PRO A 325 -2.58 -3.43 10.88
CA PRO A 325 -1.81 -4.17 11.87
C PRO A 325 -1.64 -5.62 11.44
N GLN A 326 -0.43 -6.16 11.62
CA GLN A 326 -0.09 -7.53 11.31
C GLN A 326 0.79 -8.13 12.39
N ILE A 327 0.45 -9.31 12.86
CA ILE A 327 1.31 -10.14 13.69
C ILE A 327 1.90 -11.28 12.85
N TYR A 328 3.15 -11.65 13.10
CA TYR A 328 3.74 -12.77 12.40
C TYR A 328 4.74 -13.54 13.28
N THR A 329 4.95 -14.79 12.92
CA THR A 329 6.04 -15.62 13.41
C THR A 329 6.84 -16.16 12.24
N GLU A 330 8.16 -16.26 12.42
CA GLU A 330 9.12 -16.79 11.44
C GLU A 330 10.12 -17.67 12.18
N SER A 331 10.29 -18.92 11.75
CA SER A 331 11.34 -19.82 12.25
C SER A 331 12.43 -19.97 11.21
N ILE A 332 13.69 -19.81 11.58
CA ILE A 332 14.83 -20.00 10.67
C ILE A 332 15.42 -21.39 10.90
N ILE A 333 15.26 -22.27 9.94
CA ILE A 333 15.70 -23.66 9.96
C ILE A 333 16.94 -23.79 9.08
N ASP A 334 18.03 -24.34 9.63
CA ASP A 334 19.27 -24.59 8.90
C ASP A 334 19.28 -26.02 8.34
N LEU A 335 19.20 -26.14 7.04
CA LEU A 335 19.23 -27.40 6.32
C LEU A 335 20.61 -27.70 5.68
N ASN A 336 21.69 -27.10 6.21
CA ASN A 336 23.08 -27.18 5.78
C ASN A 336 23.39 -26.49 4.45
N TYR A 337 22.60 -26.74 3.40
CA TYR A 337 22.76 -26.14 2.05
C TYR A 337 22.03 -24.81 1.90
N PHE A 338 20.93 -24.65 2.60
CA PHE A 338 20.12 -23.44 2.59
C PHE A 338 19.36 -23.26 3.91
N LEU A 339 18.92 -22.04 4.17
CA LEU A 339 18.01 -21.73 5.27
C LEU A 339 16.57 -21.76 4.75
N PHE A 340 15.73 -22.50 5.43
CA PHE A 340 14.28 -22.53 5.22
C PHE A 340 13.61 -21.73 6.31
N SER A 341 12.79 -20.76 5.93
CA SER A 341 12.10 -19.88 6.90
C SER A 341 10.60 -19.89 6.66
N PRO A 342 9.85 -20.81 7.29
CA PRO A 342 8.38 -20.75 7.31
C PRO A 342 7.91 -19.52 8.08
N ILE A 343 6.87 -18.87 7.56
CA ILE A 343 6.26 -17.66 8.10
C ILE A 343 4.78 -17.92 8.25
N LEU A 344 4.24 -17.57 9.40
CA LEU A 344 2.80 -17.52 9.66
C LEU A 344 2.46 -16.10 10.06
N SER A 345 1.46 -15.49 9.42
CA SER A 345 1.03 -14.13 9.75
C SER A 345 -0.49 -13.99 9.72
N TYR A 346 -0.99 -13.06 10.53
CA TYR A 346 -2.42 -12.72 10.60
C TYR A 346 -2.59 -11.21 10.54
N GLY A 347 -3.62 -10.75 9.81
CA GLY A 347 -3.92 -9.33 9.65
C GLY A 347 -3.24 -8.70 8.42
N GLY A 348 -2.95 -7.42 8.48
CA GLY A 348 -2.54 -6.62 7.32
C GLY A 348 -3.75 -6.20 6.49
N PHE A 349 -3.58 -6.02 5.18
CA PHE A 349 -4.68 -5.65 4.27
C PHE A 349 -5.63 -6.81 3.94
N SER A 350 -5.18 -8.04 4.15
CA SER A 350 -6.00 -9.23 3.91
C SER A 350 -6.98 -9.56 5.03
N ASP A 351 -6.68 -9.05 6.25
CA ASP A 351 -7.37 -9.42 7.49
C ASP A 351 -7.47 -10.94 7.75
N ASN A 352 -6.63 -11.74 7.05
CA ASN A 352 -6.65 -13.20 7.06
C ASN A 352 -5.35 -13.80 7.60
N LEU A 353 -5.40 -15.11 7.84
CA LEU A 353 -4.22 -15.93 8.10
C LEU A 353 -3.48 -16.18 6.79
N ASN A 354 -2.17 -15.93 6.77
CA ASN A 354 -1.31 -16.14 5.62
C ASN A 354 -0.14 -17.04 6.00
N ILE A 355 0.21 -17.94 5.10
CA ILE A 355 1.34 -18.86 5.22
C ILE A 355 2.38 -18.46 4.18
N GLY A 356 3.57 -18.15 4.63
CA GLY A 356 4.69 -17.75 3.76
C GLY A 356 5.93 -18.61 3.97
N THR A 357 6.89 -18.42 3.10
CA THR A 357 8.22 -19.03 3.25
C THR A 357 9.29 -18.18 2.58
N LYS A 358 10.54 -18.38 3.07
CA LYS A 358 11.75 -17.88 2.41
C LYS A 358 12.79 -18.99 2.34
N LEU A 359 13.48 -19.07 1.22
CA LEU A 359 14.65 -19.91 0.99
C LEU A 359 15.86 -19.01 0.83
N THR A 360 16.88 -19.19 1.67
CA THR A 360 18.11 -18.41 1.60
C THR A 360 19.29 -19.33 1.34
N PHE A 361 19.98 -19.11 0.24
CA PHE A 361 21.16 -19.84 -0.20
C PHE A 361 22.42 -19.02 0.10
N GLY A 362 23.48 -19.66 0.58
CA GLY A 362 24.74 -19.01 0.94
C GLY A 362 24.74 -18.44 2.37
N LYS A 363 25.90 -17.97 2.82
CA LYS A 363 26.11 -17.45 4.20
C LYS A 363 26.46 -15.97 4.17
N SER A 364 27.69 -15.61 3.82
CA SER A 364 28.12 -14.21 3.68
C SER A 364 27.56 -13.59 2.41
N ASN A 365 27.76 -14.27 1.28
CA ASN A 365 27.08 -13.97 0.02
C ASN A 365 25.82 -14.82 -0.04
N SER A 366 24.66 -14.21 -0.15
CA SER A 366 23.41 -14.94 -0.05
C SER A 366 22.38 -14.45 -1.07
N PHE A 367 21.64 -15.43 -1.60
CA PHE A 367 20.45 -15.19 -2.42
C PHE A 367 19.22 -15.69 -1.65
N CYS A 368 18.21 -14.87 -1.55
CA CYS A 368 16.96 -15.22 -0.89
C CYS A 368 15.80 -15.06 -1.87
N ILE A 369 14.94 -16.05 -1.92
CA ILE A 369 13.65 -16.02 -2.62
C ILE A 369 12.55 -16.43 -1.65
N GLY A 370 11.38 -15.81 -1.74
CA GLY A 370 10.28 -16.15 -0.85
C GLY A 370 8.95 -15.54 -1.25
N SER A 371 7.94 -15.98 -0.54
CA SER A 371 6.59 -15.43 -0.58
C SER A 371 6.03 -15.36 0.84
N TYR A 372 5.27 -14.33 1.14
CA TYR A 372 4.51 -14.22 2.40
C TYR A 372 3.14 -14.90 2.30
N ASN A 373 2.76 -15.37 1.09
CA ASN A 373 1.44 -15.92 0.75
C ASN A 373 1.62 -17.12 -0.20
N LEU A 374 2.07 -18.26 0.32
CA LEU A 374 2.25 -19.48 -0.48
C LEU A 374 0.95 -20.02 -1.03
N GLU A 375 -0.15 -19.84 -0.32
CA GLU A 375 -1.48 -20.24 -0.74
C GLU A 375 -1.84 -19.67 -2.11
N SER A 376 -1.37 -18.46 -2.43
CA SER A 376 -1.61 -17.85 -3.74
C SER A 376 -0.94 -18.56 -4.92
N LEU A 377 0.17 -19.23 -4.65
CA LEU A 377 0.88 -20.02 -5.65
C LEU A 377 0.24 -21.39 -5.88
N LEU A 378 -0.47 -21.90 -4.87
CA LEU A 378 -1.09 -23.23 -4.88
C LEU A 378 -2.58 -23.18 -5.30
N GLN A 379 -3.29 -22.12 -4.92
CA GLN A 379 -4.72 -21.95 -5.14
C GLN A 379 -5.03 -20.52 -5.60
N GLN A 380 -4.61 -20.16 -6.80
CA GLN A 380 -4.78 -18.80 -7.35
C GLN A 380 -6.24 -18.36 -7.42
N SER A 381 -7.17 -19.27 -7.66
CA SER A 381 -8.61 -18.97 -7.78
C SER A 381 -9.24 -18.53 -6.45
N GLU A 382 -8.69 -18.93 -5.31
CA GLU A 382 -9.24 -18.66 -3.99
C GLU A 382 -8.43 -17.61 -3.21
N SER A 383 -7.25 -17.25 -3.71
CA SER A 383 -6.35 -16.33 -3.02
C SER A 383 -6.66 -14.87 -3.33
N ASN A 384 -6.68 -14.04 -2.28
CA ASN A 384 -6.79 -12.58 -2.34
C ASN A 384 -5.43 -11.89 -2.14
N ASN A 385 -4.37 -12.65 -1.96
CA ASN A 385 -3.04 -12.11 -1.67
C ASN A 385 -2.01 -12.78 -2.56
N VAL A 386 -1.05 -12.02 -3.02
CA VAL A 386 0.16 -12.55 -3.68
C VAL A 386 1.36 -11.74 -3.24
N SER A 387 2.48 -12.42 -3.05
CA SER A 387 3.73 -11.74 -2.76
C SER A 387 4.92 -12.52 -3.29
N ILE A 388 5.92 -11.79 -3.77
CA ILE A 388 7.20 -12.34 -4.21
C ILE A 388 8.30 -11.45 -3.62
N TYR A 389 9.26 -12.08 -2.97
CA TYR A 389 10.42 -11.44 -2.40
C TYR A 389 11.70 -12.04 -2.97
N LEU A 390 12.57 -11.18 -3.49
CA LEU A 390 13.90 -11.52 -3.99
C LEU A 390 14.93 -10.66 -3.30
N GLN A 391 16.06 -11.25 -2.87
CA GLN A 391 17.18 -10.51 -2.31
C GLN A 391 18.50 -11.14 -2.69
N LEU A 392 19.47 -10.32 -3.06
CA LEU A 392 20.87 -10.67 -3.23
C LEU A 392 21.70 -9.82 -2.25
N LYS A 393 22.49 -10.49 -1.42
CA LYS A 393 23.47 -9.85 -0.54
C LYS A 393 24.86 -10.31 -0.90
N LEU A 394 25.78 -9.38 -1.10
CA LEU A 394 27.21 -9.61 -1.31
C LEU A 394 27.97 -8.92 -0.19
N SER A 395 28.87 -9.65 0.49
CA SER A 395 29.75 -9.15 1.55
C SER A 395 31.20 -9.31 1.10
N LEU A 396 31.94 -8.19 1.04
CA LEU A 396 33.32 -8.06 0.60
C LEU A 396 34.23 -7.72 1.79
#